data_272709a39b28d76debf44100ebe0accb
#
_entry.id   272709a39b28d76debf44100ebe0accb
#
_cell.length_a   1.000
_cell.length_b   1.000
_cell.length_c   1.000
_cell.angle_alpha   90.00
_cell.angle_beta   90.00
_cell.angle_gamma   90.00
#
_symmetry.space_group_name_H-M   'P 1'
#
loop_
_entity.id
_entity.type
_entity.pdbx_description
1 polymer ?
#
loop_
_entity_poly.entity_id
_entity_poly.type
_entity_poly.pdbx_seq_one_letter_code
_entity_poly.pdbx_strand_id
1 'polypeptide(L)'
;MTDFTISIIGNKIFFEIINELKLFSKFNIKFYDNHDLYIQDSNKENQITLFFDNQLSLKIKSEGKTLENIKIPFKILDFEKKITLLIAKNEFKKNSLINLFGYIIDKNERKIKKDDLQLKLSEKEINFLILFSKNKGPISKNLVLKNAWNYSTDSQTHTVETHIHRLRKKILEKFGDDNFIKNNKKGYYI
;
A
#
# COMPACT_ATOMS: atom_id res chain seq x y z
N MET A 1 -16.53 6.42 6.71
CA MET A 1 -15.93 5.75 7.87
C MET A 1 -14.82 4.88 7.32
N THR A 2 -13.61 5.01 7.83
CA THR A 2 -12.50 4.14 7.41
C THR A 2 -12.75 2.75 7.98
N ASP A 3 -12.79 1.72 7.12
CA ASP A 3 -12.93 0.29 7.50
C ASP A 3 -11.67 -0.25 8.20
N PHE A 4 -11.08 0.56 9.08
CA PHE A 4 -9.87 0.17 9.79
C PHE A 4 -10.21 -0.42 11.16
N THR A 5 -9.61 -1.55 11.48
CA THR A 5 -9.86 -2.28 12.73
C THR A 5 -8.63 -2.24 13.65
N ILE A 6 -8.87 -1.98 14.93
CA ILE A 6 -7.89 -2.14 16.00
C ILE A 6 -8.26 -3.40 16.79
N SER A 7 -7.45 -4.44 16.70
CA SER A 7 -7.66 -5.70 17.41
C SER A 7 -6.82 -5.77 18.68
N ILE A 8 -7.45 -5.96 19.82
CA ILE A 8 -6.81 -6.08 21.14
C ILE A 8 -6.86 -7.54 21.56
N ILE A 9 -5.70 -8.13 21.89
CA ILE A 9 -5.59 -9.54 22.25
C ILE A 9 -5.14 -9.71 23.69
N GLY A 10 -5.88 -10.53 24.46
CA GLY A 10 -5.50 -11.04 25.77
C GLY A 10 -5.60 -10.07 26.93
N ASN A 11 -6.03 -8.81 26.70
CA ASN A 11 -6.18 -7.84 27.79
C ASN A 11 -7.55 -7.15 27.76
N LYS A 12 -8.52 -7.77 28.42
CA LYS A 12 -9.90 -7.29 28.46
C LYS A 12 -10.02 -5.95 29.20
N ILE A 13 -9.27 -5.75 30.27
CA ILE A 13 -9.28 -4.51 31.05
C ILE A 13 -8.83 -3.33 30.15
N PHE A 14 -7.77 -3.53 29.40
CA PHE A 14 -7.30 -2.49 28.46
C PHE A 14 -8.32 -2.18 27.37
N PHE A 15 -8.99 -3.20 26.83
CA PHE A 15 -10.08 -3.03 25.87
C PHE A 15 -11.24 -2.21 26.47
N GLU A 16 -11.65 -2.50 27.70
CA GLU A 16 -12.71 -1.76 28.40
C GLU A 16 -12.33 -0.30 28.64
N ILE A 17 -11.09 -0.02 29.08
CA ILE A 17 -10.56 1.35 29.23
C ILE A 17 -10.61 2.12 27.91
N ILE A 18 -10.16 1.50 26.82
CA ILE A 18 -10.15 2.14 25.48
C ILE A 18 -11.58 2.51 25.05
N ASN A 19 -12.54 1.61 25.27
CA ASN A 19 -13.95 1.87 24.92
C ASN A 19 -14.59 2.91 25.81
N GLU A 20 -14.36 2.86 27.13
CA GLU A 20 -14.92 3.83 28.09
C GLU A 20 -14.42 5.25 27.81
N LEU A 21 -13.12 5.40 27.53
CA LEU A 21 -12.53 6.68 27.15
C LEU A 21 -12.89 7.12 25.73
N LYS A 22 -13.64 6.30 24.96
CA LYS A 22 -13.98 6.52 23.55
C LYS A 22 -12.76 6.84 22.67
N LEU A 23 -11.61 6.29 23.07
CA LEU A 23 -10.40 6.36 22.25
C LEU A 23 -10.66 5.63 20.93
N PHE A 24 -10.12 6.17 19.87
CA PHE A 24 -10.27 5.57 18.54
C PHE A 24 -11.69 5.43 18.02
N SER A 25 -12.61 6.32 18.44
CA SER A 25 -14.04 6.33 18.02
C SER A 25 -14.26 6.32 16.50
N LYS A 26 -13.22 6.66 15.72
CA LYS A 26 -13.24 6.64 14.24
C LYS A 26 -12.95 5.26 13.66
N PHE A 27 -12.50 4.30 14.47
CA PHE A 27 -12.07 2.97 14.07
C PHE A 27 -12.98 1.91 14.67
N ASN A 28 -13.00 0.73 14.04
CA ASN A 28 -13.64 -0.43 14.62
C ASN A 28 -12.70 -1.09 15.62
N ILE A 29 -13.15 -1.34 16.87
CA ILE A 29 -12.34 -1.98 17.89
C ILE A 29 -12.88 -3.38 18.14
N LYS A 30 -12.02 -4.39 18.01
CA LYS A 30 -12.34 -5.79 18.29
C LYS A 30 -11.48 -6.32 19.45
N PHE A 31 -12.07 -7.18 20.28
CA PHE A 31 -11.37 -7.87 21.34
C PHE A 31 -11.31 -9.38 21.08
N TYR A 32 -10.19 -9.98 21.41
CA TYR A 32 -9.97 -11.44 21.35
C TYR A 32 -9.34 -11.90 22.67
N ASP A 33 -9.93 -12.90 23.31
CA ASP A 33 -9.42 -13.43 24.58
C ASP A 33 -8.01 -14.00 24.45
N ASN A 34 -7.71 -14.61 23.31
CA ASN A 34 -6.39 -15.18 23.04
C ASN A 34 -6.01 -15.07 21.55
N HIS A 35 -4.78 -15.48 21.25
CA HIS A 35 -4.23 -15.43 19.91
C HIS A 35 -4.89 -16.42 18.94
N ASP A 36 -5.40 -17.55 19.44
CA ASP A 36 -6.03 -18.57 18.59
C ASP A 36 -7.35 -18.08 18.03
N LEU A 37 -8.17 -17.42 18.83
CA LEU A 37 -9.40 -16.78 18.38
C LEU A 37 -9.14 -15.67 17.36
N TYR A 38 -8.07 -14.90 17.55
CA TYR A 38 -7.65 -13.91 16.57
C TYR A 38 -7.20 -14.55 15.24
N ILE A 39 -6.50 -15.71 15.28
CA ILE A 39 -6.07 -16.40 14.05
C ILE A 39 -7.26 -16.93 13.26
N GLN A 40 -8.31 -17.39 13.94
CA GLN A 40 -9.53 -17.92 13.31
C GLN A 40 -10.36 -16.84 12.60
N ASP A 41 -10.23 -15.57 12.99
CA ASP A 41 -10.89 -14.47 12.25
C ASP A 41 -10.22 -14.28 10.88
N SER A 42 -10.96 -14.58 9.81
CA SER A 42 -10.45 -14.53 8.43
C SER A 42 -10.21 -13.11 7.91
N ASN A 43 -10.81 -12.08 8.54
CA ASN A 43 -10.75 -10.72 8.06
C ASN A 43 -9.62 -9.93 8.74
N LYS A 44 -8.39 -10.06 8.20
CA LYS A 44 -7.18 -9.39 8.70
C LYS A 44 -6.73 -8.20 7.86
N GLU A 45 -7.52 -7.80 6.88
CA GLU A 45 -7.21 -6.63 6.08
C GLU A 45 -7.48 -5.34 6.86
N ASN A 46 -6.68 -4.32 6.62
CA ASN A 46 -6.83 -2.98 7.22
C ASN A 46 -6.90 -2.98 8.76
N GLN A 47 -5.96 -3.67 9.41
CA GLN A 47 -5.96 -3.72 10.87
C GLN A 47 -4.58 -3.52 11.50
N ILE A 48 -4.60 -3.02 12.73
CA ILE A 48 -3.49 -3.07 13.69
C ILE A 48 -3.89 -3.98 14.84
N THR A 49 -2.95 -4.82 15.26
CA THR A 49 -3.12 -5.71 16.39
C THR A 49 -2.29 -5.21 17.57
N LEU A 50 -2.91 -5.09 18.72
CA LEU A 50 -2.32 -4.73 20.02
C LEU A 50 -2.19 -6.00 20.85
N PHE A 51 -0.97 -6.35 21.19
CA PHE A 51 -0.66 -7.56 21.92
C PHE A 51 0.25 -7.24 23.12
N PHE A 52 -0.17 -7.62 24.33
CA PHE A 52 0.63 -7.42 25.54
C PHE A 52 1.64 -8.55 25.72
N ASP A 53 2.90 -8.19 25.89
CA ASP A 53 3.99 -9.12 26.14
C ASP A 53 4.39 -9.03 27.62
N ASN A 54 4.14 -10.11 28.38
CA ASN A 54 4.53 -10.26 29.77
C ASN A 54 4.21 -9.05 30.68
N GLN A 55 3.12 -8.34 30.43
CA GLN A 55 2.66 -7.16 31.18
C GLN A 55 3.63 -5.96 31.18
N LEU A 56 4.80 -6.06 30.56
CA LEU A 56 5.83 -5.00 30.55
C LEU A 56 5.86 -4.18 29.27
N SER A 57 5.30 -4.73 28.20
CA SER A 57 5.29 -4.03 26.91
C SER A 57 4.06 -4.38 26.08
N LEU A 58 3.66 -3.41 25.26
CA LEU A 58 2.60 -3.52 24.27
C LEU A 58 3.23 -3.59 22.89
N LYS A 59 3.08 -4.70 22.19
CA LYS A 59 3.51 -4.88 20.80
C LYS A 59 2.40 -4.48 19.86
N ILE A 60 2.73 -3.63 18.89
CA ILE A 60 1.84 -3.21 17.80
C ILE A 60 2.26 -3.94 16.54
N LYS A 61 1.35 -4.70 15.96
CA LYS A 61 1.61 -5.46 14.72
C LYS A 61 0.63 -5.04 13.61
N SER A 62 1.08 -5.14 12.37
CA SER A 62 0.23 -5.08 11.18
C SER A 62 0.73 -6.09 10.17
N GLU A 63 -0.18 -6.87 9.58
CA GLU A 63 0.13 -7.92 8.61
C GLU A 63 1.24 -8.89 9.10
N GLY A 64 1.19 -9.26 10.38
CA GLY A 64 2.18 -10.15 11.01
C GLY A 64 3.53 -9.52 11.35
N LYS A 65 3.79 -8.28 10.92
CA LYS A 65 5.03 -7.56 11.21
C LYS A 65 4.87 -6.67 12.44
N THR A 66 5.85 -6.69 13.34
CA THR A 66 5.90 -5.75 14.46
C THR A 66 6.25 -4.36 13.93
N LEU A 67 5.34 -3.40 14.15
CA LEU A 67 5.55 -2.00 13.80
C LEU A 67 6.27 -1.26 14.92
N GLU A 68 5.88 -1.54 16.16
CA GLU A 68 6.36 -0.83 17.33
C GLU A 68 6.24 -1.69 18.60
N ASN A 69 7.05 -1.34 19.62
CA ASN A 69 6.96 -1.89 20.95
C ASN A 69 6.93 -0.72 21.95
N ILE A 70 5.88 -0.63 22.76
CA ILE A 70 5.67 0.44 23.74
C ILE A 70 5.85 -0.14 25.15
N LYS A 71 6.76 0.46 25.92
CA LYS A 71 6.97 0.09 27.34
C LYS A 71 5.79 0.56 28.19
N ILE A 72 5.44 -0.23 29.19
CA ILE A 72 4.44 0.09 30.20
C ILE A 72 5.19 0.58 31.46
N PRO A 73 4.72 1.64 32.14
CA PRO A 73 3.52 2.44 31.86
C PRO A 73 3.72 3.49 30.74
N PHE A 74 2.63 3.87 30.06
CA PHE A 74 2.62 4.94 29.07
C PHE A 74 1.46 5.91 29.31
N LYS A 75 1.59 7.14 28.80
CA LYS A 75 0.50 8.12 28.83
C LYS A 75 -0.52 7.79 27.74
N ILE A 76 -1.79 7.70 28.11
CA ILE A 76 -2.85 7.27 27.20
C ILE A 76 -3.02 8.19 25.98
N LEU A 77 -2.87 9.50 26.16
CA LEU A 77 -2.95 10.46 25.06
C LEU A 77 -1.78 10.35 24.06
N ASP A 78 -0.58 10.02 24.55
CA ASP A 78 0.58 9.81 23.69
C ASP A 78 0.42 8.49 22.92
N PHE A 79 -0.16 7.49 23.56
CA PHE A 79 -0.54 6.22 22.93
C PHE A 79 -1.56 6.43 21.81
N GLU A 80 -2.65 7.18 22.06
CA GLU A 80 -3.67 7.48 21.05
C GLU A 80 -3.06 8.17 19.83
N LYS A 81 -2.27 9.23 20.03
CA LYS A 81 -1.56 9.92 18.95
C LYS A 81 -0.68 8.99 18.15
N LYS A 82 0.07 8.12 18.84
CA LYS A 82 0.99 7.17 18.21
C LYS A 82 0.26 6.15 17.36
N ILE A 83 -0.81 5.55 17.86
CA ILE A 83 -1.64 4.60 17.11
C ILE A 83 -2.26 5.27 15.89
N THR A 84 -2.82 6.46 16.04
CA THR A 84 -3.41 7.22 14.93
C THR A 84 -2.39 7.51 13.83
N LEU A 85 -1.17 7.90 14.19
CA LEU A 85 -0.08 8.11 13.23
C LEU A 85 0.34 6.82 12.52
N LEU A 86 0.41 5.69 13.26
CA LEU A 86 0.75 4.40 12.67
C LEU A 86 -0.32 3.93 11.67
N ILE A 87 -1.60 4.12 12.01
CA ILE A 87 -2.71 3.82 11.11
C ILE A 87 -2.62 4.67 9.84
N ALA A 88 -2.49 5.99 9.98
CA ALA A 88 -2.38 6.90 8.84
C ALA A 88 -1.19 6.54 7.93
N LYS A 89 -0.03 6.20 8.52
CA LYS A 89 1.16 5.76 7.77
C LYS A 89 0.92 4.45 7.03
N ASN A 90 0.21 3.51 7.64
CA ASN A 90 -0.11 2.23 7.03
C ASN A 90 -1.10 2.40 5.87
N GLU A 91 -2.17 3.18 6.05
CA GLU A 91 -3.13 3.52 4.99
C GLU A 91 -2.44 4.25 3.83
N PHE A 92 -1.59 5.23 4.13
CA PHE A 92 -0.83 5.95 3.11
C PHE A 92 0.05 5.00 2.27
N LYS A 93 0.71 4.05 2.94
CA LYS A 93 1.51 3.03 2.25
C LYS A 93 0.65 2.11 1.39
N LYS A 94 -0.48 1.61 1.91
CA LYS A 94 -1.40 0.76 1.14
C LYS A 94 -1.97 1.47 -0.08
N ASN A 95 -2.40 2.71 0.09
CA ASN A 95 -2.93 3.54 -1.00
C ASN A 95 -1.88 3.88 -2.08
N SER A 96 -0.60 3.70 -1.78
CA SER A 96 0.46 3.87 -2.76
C SER A 96 0.66 2.66 -3.67
N LEU A 97 0.15 1.49 -3.29
CA LEU A 97 0.35 0.25 -4.02
C LEU A 97 -0.74 0.04 -5.07
N ILE A 98 -0.32 -0.34 -6.26
CA ILE A 98 -1.21 -0.70 -7.38
C ILE A 98 -0.82 -2.10 -7.86
N ASN A 99 -1.81 -2.99 -7.93
CA ASN A 99 -1.63 -4.27 -8.60
C ASN A 99 -1.90 -4.13 -10.09
N LEU A 100 -0.95 -4.52 -10.93
CA LEU A 100 -1.04 -4.44 -12.37
C LEU A 100 -0.45 -5.73 -12.99
N PHE A 101 -1.32 -6.66 -13.40
CA PHE A 101 -0.96 -7.92 -14.07
C PHE A 101 0.15 -8.73 -13.36
N GLY A 102 -0.01 -8.93 -12.05
CA GLY A 102 0.96 -9.68 -11.22
C GLY A 102 2.17 -8.86 -10.74
N TYR A 103 2.26 -7.60 -11.13
CA TYR A 103 3.24 -6.65 -10.60
C TYR A 103 2.62 -5.76 -9.54
N ILE A 104 3.40 -5.42 -8.51
CA ILE A 104 3.05 -4.42 -7.49
C ILE A 104 3.83 -3.14 -7.78
N ILE A 105 3.13 -2.07 -8.06
CA ILE A 105 3.69 -0.74 -8.29
C ILE A 105 3.55 0.08 -7.01
N ASP A 106 4.66 0.53 -6.45
CA ASP A 106 4.69 1.46 -5.34
C ASP A 106 4.92 2.89 -5.88
N LYS A 107 3.87 3.71 -5.84
CA LYS A 107 3.91 5.09 -6.33
C LYS A 107 4.85 5.97 -5.52
N ASN A 108 4.92 5.76 -4.20
CA ASN A 108 5.71 6.59 -3.30
C ASN A 108 7.19 6.28 -3.40
N GLU A 109 7.54 4.99 -3.44
CA GLU A 109 8.93 4.55 -3.59
C GLU A 109 9.39 4.56 -5.05
N ARG A 110 8.48 4.79 -6.00
CA ARG A 110 8.73 4.71 -7.45
C ARG A 110 9.37 3.39 -7.85
N LYS A 111 8.77 2.29 -7.38
CA LYS A 111 9.27 0.94 -7.64
C LYS A 111 8.17 0.06 -8.24
N ILE A 112 8.59 -0.87 -9.08
CA ILE A 112 7.78 -2.00 -9.50
C ILE A 112 8.41 -3.29 -8.96
N LYS A 113 7.58 -4.19 -8.47
CA LYS A 113 8.00 -5.45 -7.84
C LYS A 113 7.23 -6.61 -8.45
N LYS A 114 7.91 -7.74 -8.59
CA LYS A 114 7.32 -9.04 -8.92
C LYS A 114 8.13 -10.09 -8.20
N ASP A 115 7.48 -10.93 -7.41
CA ASP A 115 8.14 -11.89 -6.52
C ASP A 115 9.19 -11.17 -5.62
N ASP A 116 10.40 -11.67 -5.55
CA ASP A 116 11.51 -11.06 -4.78
C ASP A 116 12.28 -9.98 -5.56
N LEU A 117 11.92 -9.75 -6.82
CA LEU A 117 12.60 -8.79 -7.67
C LEU A 117 11.97 -7.41 -7.57
N GLN A 118 12.79 -6.37 -7.58
CA GLN A 118 12.33 -4.98 -7.61
C GLN A 118 13.17 -4.14 -8.57
N LEU A 119 12.51 -3.15 -9.19
CA LEU A 119 13.11 -2.20 -10.12
C LEU A 119 12.66 -0.79 -9.77
N LYS A 120 13.61 0.16 -9.67
CA LYS A 120 13.31 1.59 -9.50
C LYS A 120 12.93 2.22 -10.83
N LEU A 121 11.86 3.00 -10.82
CA LEU A 121 11.32 3.68 -12.00
C LEU A 121 11.45 5.20 -11.87
N SER A 122 11.53 5.88 -13.00
CA SER A 122 11.40 7.34 -13.06
C SER A 122 9.95 7.76 -12.82
N GLU A 123 9.74 9.03 -12.52
CA GLU A 123 8.39 9.59 -12.34
C GLU A 123 7.51 9.41 -13.59
N LYS A 124 8.08 9.64 -14.79
CA LYS A 124 7.38 9.44 -16.07
C LYS A 124 6.96 7.99 -16.28
N GLU A 125 7.82 7.02 -15.91
CA GLU A 125 7.51 5.59 -16.00
C GLU A 125 6.41 5.19 -15.00
N ILE A 126 6.45 5.69 -13.78
CA ILE A 126 5.38 5.48 -12.79
C ILE A 126 4.05 6.07 -13.27
N ASN A 127 4.04 7.32 -13.73
CA ASN A 127 2.82 7.97 -14.22
C ASN A 127 2.21 7.21 -15.40
N PHE A 128 3.05 6.68 -16.29
CA PHE A 128 2.63 5.83 -17.38
C PHE A 128 1.95 4.54 -16.89
N LEU A 129 2.53 3.84 -15.91
CA LEU A 129 1.94 2.63 -15.33
C LEU A 129 0.66 2.92 -14.56
N ILE A 130 0.57 4.04 -13.84
CA ILE A 130 -0.65 4.49 -13.18
C ILE A 130 -1.77 4.73 -14.21
N LEU A 131 -1.42 5.24 -15.38
CA LEU A 131 -2.40 5.45 -16.44
C LEU A 131 -3.04 4.13 -16.91
N PHE A 132 -2.27 3.04 -17.00
CA PHE A 132 -2.80 1.69 -17.30
C PHE A 132 -3.72 1.17 -16.22
N SER A 133 -3.39 1.38 -14.94
CA SER A 133 -4.23 0.91 -13.84
C SER A 133 -5.62 1.56 -13.82
N LYS A 134 -5.75 2.74 -14.41
CA LYS A 134 -7.01 3.50 -14.47
C LYS A 134 -7.82 3.24 -15.74
N ASN A 135 -7.24 2.62 -16.75
CA ASN A 135 -7.88 2.41 -18.06
C ASN A 135 -7.97 0.90 -18.37
N LYS A 136 -9.14 0.45 -18.80
CA LYS A 136 -9.40 -0.96 -19.12
C LYS A 136 -9.02 -1.38 -20.55
N GLY A 137 -8.38 -0.51 -21.32
CA GLY A 137 -8.09 -0.76 -22.74
C GLY A 137 -6.82 -0.09 -23.23
N PRO A 138 -6.51 -0.20 -24.53
CA PRO A 138 -5.34 0.42 -25.11
C PRO A 138 -5.32 1.93 -24.93
N ILE A 139 -4.16 2.47 -24.58
CA ILE A 139 -3.94 3.88 -24.28
C ILE A 139 -3.23 4.52 -25.48
N SER A 140 -3.85 5.54 -26.10
CA SER A 140 -3.24 6.24 -27.23
C SER A 140 -2.00 7.04 -26.83
N LYS A 141 -1.10 7.29 -27.80
CA LYS A 141 0.10 8.12 -27.61
C LYS A 141 -0.25 9.51 -27.05
N ASN A 142 -1.30 10.12 -27.58
CA ASN A 142 -1.75 11.44 -27.14
C ASN A 142 -2.23 11.44 -25.68
N LEU A 143 -2.91 10.37 -25.25
CA LEU A 143 -3.34 10.23 -23.87
C LEU A 143 -2.14 10.08 -22.91
N VAL A 144 -1.09 9.35 -23.33
CA VAL A 144 0.16 9.23 -22.59
C VAL A 144 0.85 10.58 -22.46
N LEU A 145 1.00 11.32 -23.55
CA LEU A 145 1.62 12.66 -23.54
C LEU A 145 0.91 13.59 -22.57
N LYS A 146 -0.42 13.68 -22.69
CA LYS A 146 -1.23 14.60 -21.89
C LYS A 146 -1.27 14.23 -20.39
N ASN A 147 -1.53 12.97 -20.07
CA ASN A 147 -1.87 12.56 -18.71
C ASN A 147 -0.70 11.97 -17.91
N ALA A 148 0.27 11.38 -18.58
CA ALA A 148 1.44 10.82 -17.89
C ALA A 148 2.62 11.79 -17.85
N TRP A 149 2.75 12.68 -18.84
CA TRP A 149 3.94 13.52 -18.99
C TRP A 149 3.68 15.02 -19.05
N ASN A 150 2.41 15.45 -18.99
CA ASN A 150 2.00 16.86 -19.03
C ASN A 150 2.59 17.66 -20.22
N TYR A 151 2.81 17.01 -21.36
CA TYR A 151 3.23 17.69 -22.58
C TYR A 151 2.01 18.16 -23.39
N SER A 152 2.15 19.31 -24.09
CA SER A 152 1.19 19.71 -25.12
C SER A 152 1.19 18.69 -26.24
N THR A 153 0.03 18.49 -26.88
CA THR A 153 -0.20 17.49 -27.95
C THR A 153 0.67 17.70 -29.19
N ASP A 154 1.23 18.90 -29.38
CA ASP A 154 2.06 19.25 -30.54
C ASP A 154 3.54 18.85 -30.41
N SER A 155 3.97 18.39 -29.21
CA SER A 155 5.35 18.02 -28.99
C SER A 155 5.59 16.53 -29.16
N GLN A 156 6.23 16.18 -30.27
CA GLN A 156 7.03 14.96 -30.52
C GLN A 156 6.50 13.62 -29.97
N THR A 157 5.66 12.96 -30.74
CA THR A 157 5.22 11.56 -30.54
C THR A 157 6.39 10.57 -30.40
N HIS A 158 7.56 10.85 -30.97
CA HIS A 158 8.78 10.04 -30.82
C HIS A 158 9.28 9.94 -29.35
N THR A 159 8.96 10.93 -28.52
CA THR A 159 9.32 10.91 -27.10
C THR A 159 8.62 9.76 -26.34
N VAL A 160 7.35 9.49 -26.68
CA VAL A 160 6.57 8.39 -26.07
C VAL A 160 7.23 7.06 -26.39
N GLU A 161 7.51 6.82 -27.65
CA GLU A 161 8.10 5.56 -28.14
C GLU A 161 9.44 5.28 -27.48
N THR A 162 10.31 6.30 -27.38
CA THR A 162 11.62 6.17 -26.74
C THR A 162 11.51 5.82 -25.26
N HIS A 163 10.60 6.46 -24.52
CA HIS A 163 10.42 6.16 -23.11
C HIS A 163 9.83 4.76 -22.88
N ILE A 164 8.86 4.36 -23.71
CA ILE A 164 8.28 3.01 -23.60
C ILE A 164 9.30 1.94 -23.99
N HIS A 165 10.11 2.18 -25.02
CA HIS A 165 11.19 1.27 -25.40
C HIS A 165 12.18 1.08 -24.24
N ARG A 166 12.60 2.17 -23.60
CA ARG A 166 13.50 2.09 -22.42
C ARG A 166 12.85 1.35 -21.25
N LEU A 167 11.57 1.58 -21.02
CA LEU A 167 10.85 0.88 -19.93
C LEU A 167 10.74 -0.62 -20.22
N ARG A 168 10.38 -1.01 -21.46
CA ARG A 168 10.37 -2.42 -21.89
C ARG A 168 11.72 -3.09 -21.66
N LYS A 169 12.81 -2.43 -22.06
CA LYS A 169 14.18 -2.94 -21.87
C LYS A 169 14.49 -3.17 -20.39
N LYS A 170 14.17 -2.21 -19.52
CA LYS A 170 14.34 -2.35 -18.07
C LYS A 170 13.54 -3.52 -17.47
N ILE A 171 12.28 -3.70 -17.91
CA ILE A 171 11.41 -4.78 -17.46
C ILE A 171 11.96 -6.13 -17.91
N LEU A 172 12.35 -6.25 -19.18
CA LEU A 172 12.96 -7.45 -19.72
C LEU A 172 14.25 -7.82 -18.97
N GLU A 173 15.17 -6.86 -18.79
CA GLU A 173 16.45 -7.08 -18.10
C GLU A 173 16.27 -7.50 -16.64
N LYS A 174 15.25 -6.96 -15.95
CA LYS A 174 15.05 -7.22 -14.52
C LYS A 174 14.17 -8.42 -14.23
N PHE A 175 13.11 -8.63 -15.01
CA PHE A 175 12.07 -9.63 -14.73
C PHE A 175 11.97 -10.72 -15.81
N GLY A 176 12.73 -10.63 -16.91
CA GLY A 176 12.64 -11.56 -18.02
C GLY A 176 11.34 -11.46 -18.83
N ASP A 177 10.58 -10.37 -18.67
CA ASP A 177 9.25 -10.19 -19.28
C ASP A 177 9.34 -9.24 -20.48
N ASP A 178 9.26 -9.81 -21.67
CA ASP A 178 9.27 -9.07 -22.95
C ASP A 178 7.86 -8.66 -23.39
N ASN A 179 6.82 -9.16 -22.73
CA ASN A 179 5.42 -8.98 -23.09
C ASN A 179 4.64 -8.05 -22.15
N PHE A 180 5.28 -7.46 -21.15
CA PHE A 180 4.64 -6.61 -20.16
C PHE A 180 3.91 -5.40 -20.79
N ILE A 181 4.50 -4.75 -21.79
CA ILE A 181 3.86 -3.62 -22.52
C ILE A 181 3.77 -3.99 -24.00
N LYS A 182 2.56 -4.09 -24.51
CA LYS A 182 2.27 -4.38 -25.93
C LYS A 182 1.73 -3.13 -26.63
N ASN A 183 1.65 -3.19 -27.94
CA ASN A 183 1.04 -2.14 -28.74
C ASN A 183 0.24 -2.71 -29.92
N ASN A 184 -0.82 -2.01 -30.29
CA ASN A 184 -1.61 -2.26 -31.47
C ASN A 184 -1.96 -0.92 -32.17
N LYS A 185 -2.83 -0.96 -33.20
CA LYS A 185 -3.27 0.24 -33.92
C LYS A 185 -3.98 1.28 -33.03
N LYS A 186 -4.55 0.87 -31.87
CA LYS A 186 -5.26 1.76 -30.94
C LYS A 186 -4.34 2.36 -29.87
N GLY A 187 -3.13 1.82 -29.67
CA GLY A 187 -2.18 2.31 -28.69
C GLY A 187 -1.47 1.20 -27.91
N TYR A 188 -1.03 1.54 -26.69
CA TYR A 188 -0.32 0.65 -25.78
C TYR A 188 -1.27 -0.02 -24.80
N TYR A 189 -0.96 -1.27 -24.42
CA TYR A 189 -1.71 -2.04 -23.42
C TYR A 189 -0.77 -2.99 -22.67
N ILE A 190 -1.18 -3.43 -21.50
CA ILE A 190 -0.50 -4.39 -20.64
C ILE A 190 -1.38 -5.63 -20.51
#